data_fb43d70f3778467056fee834b40965c1
#
_entry.id   fb43d70f3778467056fee834b40965c1
#
_cell.length_a   1.000
_cell.length_b   1.000
_cell.length_c   1.000
_cell.angle_alpha   90.00
_cell.angle_beta   90.00
_cell.angle_gamma   90.00
#
_symmetry.space_group_name_H-M   'P 1'
#
loop_
_entity.id
_entity.type
_entity.pdbx_description
1 polymer ?
#
loop_
_entity_poly.entity_id
_entity_poly.type
_entity_poly.pdbx_seq_one_letter_code
_entity_poly.pdbx_strand_id
1 'polypeptide(L)'
;MSRKKDISLMRKTIVAGNWKMNKTPSEAKALIEELKPLVASETSDVVFCVPAIDIPAAIEAAAGSNIAIGAENMYFEESGAYTGEIAPNMLTDLGVKYVILGHSERREYFAETDETVNKKVLKAFEHGITPIVCCGETLAQREQGVTIDFVRQQIKIAFQGVSADQAKTAVIALS
;
A
#
# COMPACT_ATOMS: atom_id res chain seq x y z
N MET A 1 26.79 2.50 -33.16
CA MET A 1 26.59 1.65 -31.98
C MET A 1 25.34 2.09 -31.23
N SER A 2 24.25 1.43 -31.45
CA SER A 2 22.95 1.74 -30.80
C SER A 2 23.01 1.32 -29.35
N ARG A 3 22.89 2.26 -28.39
CA ARG A 3 22.66 1.93 -26.98
C ARG A 3 21.28 1.27 -26.88
N LYS A 4 21.23 -0.04 -26.76
CA LYS A 4 20.03 -0.72 -26.22
C LYS A 4 19.80 -0.13 -24.84
N LYS A 5 18.77 0.73 -24.69
CA LYS A 5 18.29 1.15 -23.39
C LYS A 5 17.88 -0.10 -22.64
N ASP A 6 18.53 -0.33 -21.51
CA ASP A 6 18.25 -1.45 -20.62
C ASP A 6 16.84 -1.28 -20.06
N ILE A 7 15.86 -1.92 -20.67
CA ILE A 7 14.43 -1.87 -20.28
C ILE A 7 14.24 -2.47 -18.88
N SER A 8 15.26 -3.20 -18.36
CA SER A 8 15.23 -3.84 -17.03
C SER A 8 15.29 -2.83 -15.86
N LEU A 9 15.59 -1.55 -16.12
CA LEU A 9 15.68 -0.49 -15.09
C LEU A 9 14.42 0.38 -14.97
N MET A 10 13.42 0.19 -15.83
CA MET A 10 12.17 0.95 -15.70
C MET A 10 11.27 0.30 -14.65
N ARG A 11 10.90 1.07 -13.62
CA ARG A 11 9.87 0.65 -12.67
C ARG A 11 8.57 0.36 -13.42
N LYS A 12 7.91 -0.72 -13.06
CA LYS A 12 6.59 -1.06 -13.59
C LYS A 12 5.57 0.01 -13.15
N THR A 13 4.72 0.42 -14.05
CA THR A 13 3.62 1.34 -13.72
C THR A 13 2.60 0.62 -12.85
N ILE A 14 2.16 1.27 -11.79
CA ILE A 14 1.14 0.78 -10.87
C ILE A 14 0.01 1.78 -10.82
N VAL A 15 -1.21 1.31 -10.94
CA VAL A 15 -2.44 2.07 -10.69
C VAL A 15 -3.12 1.47 -9.47
N ALA A 16 -3.02 2.14 -8.34
CA ALA A 16 -3.55 1.68 -7.07
C ALA A 16 -4.73 2.55 -6.64
N GLY A 17 -5.88 1.94 -6.45
CA GLY A 17 -7.07 2.58 -5.87
C GLY A 17 -7.11 2.37 -4.36
N ASN A 18 -7.18 3.45 -3.60
CA ASN A 18 -7.46 3.41 -2.17
C ASN A 18 -8.96 3.63 -1.97
N TRP A 19 -9.69 2.59 -1.55
CA TRP A 19 -11.13 2.66 -1.39
C TRP A 19 -11.55 3.39 -0.13
N LYS A 20 -10.63 3.53 0.82
CA LYS A 20 -10.88 4.15 2.11
C LYS A 20 -12.06 3.45 2.82
N MET A 21 -12.81 4.16 3.65
CA MET A 21 -13.97 3.60 4.37
C MET A 21 -15.22 3.61 3.48
N ASN A 22 -15.19 2.84 2.37
CA ASN A 22 -16.30 2.72 1.44
C ASN A 22 -16.51 1.29 1.02
N LYS A 23 -17.74 0.97 0.67
CA LYS A 23 -18.23 -0.33 0.24
C LYS A 23 -18.45 -1.31 1.40
N THR A 24 -19.37 -2.19 1.15
CA THR A 24 -19.59 -3.43 1.91
C THR A 24 -19.02 -4.61 1.10
N PRO A 25 -18.82 -5.79 1.69
CA PRO A 25 -18.30 -6.95 0.96
C PRO A 25 -19.06 -7.29 -0.32
N SER A 26 -20.38 -7.17 -0.31
CA SER A 26 -21.21 -7.40 -1.50
C SER A 26 -21.03 -6.34 -2.59
N GLU A 27 -20.94 -5.08 -2.20
CA GLU A 27 -20.66 -3.96 -3.13
C GLU A 27 -19.25 -4.02 -3.69
N ALA A 28 -18.27 -4.42 -2.86
CA ALA A 28 -16.89 -4.64 -3.28
C ALA A 28 -16.81 -5.73 -4.36
N LYS A 29 -17.46 -6.87 -4.11
CA LYS A 29 -17.54 -7.97 -5.09
C LYS A 29 -18.15 -7.49 -6.40
N ALA A 30 -19.30 -6.82 -6.36
CA ALA A 30 -19.98 -6.31 -7.55
C ALA A 30 -19.11 -5.35 -8.35
N LEU A 31 -18.47 -4.38 -7.69
CA LEU A 31 -17.61 -3.40 -8.36
C LEU A 31 -16.39 -4.06 -9.01
N ILE A 32 -15.75 -5.02 -8.33
CA ILE A 32 -14.60 -5.73 -8.91
C ILE A 32 -15.01 -6.52 -10.15
N GLU A 33 -16.16 -7.20 -10.13
CA GLU A 33 -16.66 -7.92 -11.30
C GLU A 33 -16.94 -6.98 -12.49
N GLU A 34 -17.44 -5.77 -12.26
CA GLU A 34 -17.63 -4.76 -13.30
C GLU A 34 -16.28 -4.25 -13.85
N LEU A 35 -15.26 -4.10 -13.01
CA LEU A 35 -13.96 -3.56 -13.40
C LEU A 35 -13.07 -4.58 -14.10
N LYS A 36 -13.21 -5.88 -13.82
CA LYS A 36 -12.38 -6.94 -14.42
C LYS A 36 -12.25 -6.83 -15.93
N PRO A 37 -13.34 -6.77 -16.72
CA PRO A 37 -13.22 -6.69 -18.18
C PRO A 37 -12.60 -5.36 -18.65
N LEU A 38 -12.76 -4.29 -17.89
CA LEU A 38 -12.25 -2.96 -18.25
C LEU A 38 -10.73 -2.86 -18.11
N VAL A 39 -10.13 -3.64 -17.20
CA VAL A 39 -8.70 -3.60 -16.93
C VAL A 39 -7.95 -4.85 -17.46
N ALA A 40 -8.65 -5.76 -18.12
CA ALA A 40 -8.09 -7.05 -18.54
C ALA A 40 -6.90 -6.91 -19.50
N SER A 41 -6.85 -5.85 -20.30
CA SER A 41 -5.76 -5.58 -21.27
C SER A 41 -4.66 -4.66 -20.74
N GLU A 42 -4.77 -4.18 -19.48
CA GLU A 42 -3.80 -3.27 -18.91
C GLU A 42 -2.44 -3.94 -18.69
N THR A 43 -1.39 -3.22 -19.05
CA THR A 43 0.00 -3.67 -18.85
C THR A 43 0.57 -3.20 -17.53
N SER A 44 -0.09 -2.23 -16.87
CA SER A 44 0.22 -1.74 -15.53
C SER A 44 -0.25 -2.74 -14.48
N ASP A 45 0.37 -2.72 -13.30
CA ASP A 45 -0.20 -3.39 -12.13
C ASP A 45 -1.47 -2.65 -11.68
N VAL A 46 -2.58 -3.34 -11.67
CA VAL A 46 -3.86 -2.82 -11.15
C VAL A 46 -4.06 -3.34 -9.74
N VAL A 47 -4.16 -2.43 -8.78
CA VAL A 47 -4.25 -2.75 -7.35
C VAL A 47 -5.48 -2.07 -6.75
N PHE A 48 -6.30 -2.83 -6.03
CA PHE A 48 -7.37 -2.26 -5.21
C PHE A 48 -7.07 -2.50 -3.74
N CYS A 49 -6.80 -1.42 -3.00
CA CYS A 49 -6.65 -1.44 -1.56
C CYS A 49 -8.03 -1.19 -0.95
N VAL A 50 -8.54 -2.21 -0.24
CA VAL A 50 -9.91 -2.24 0.24
C VAL A 50 -9.96 -2.34 1.78
N PRO A 51 -11.08 -1.96 2.42
CA PRO A 51 -11.29 -2.20 3.85
C PRO A 51 -11.03 -3.66 4.24
N ALA A 52 -10.52 -3.89 5.45
CA ALA A 52 -10.14 -5.24 5.90
C ALA A 52 -11.30 -6.25 5.83
N ILE A 53 -12.53 -5.79 6.12
CA ILE A 53 -13.73 -6.64 6.05
C ILE A 53 -14.07 -7.07 4.61
N ASP A 54 -13.62 -6.33 3.61
CA ASP A 54 -13.92 -6.59 2.20
C ASP A 54 -12.87 -7.50 1.54
N ILE A 55 -11.69 -7.66 2.16
CA ILE A 55 -10.57 -8.39 1.55
C ILE A 55 -10.96 -9.81 1.09
N PRO A 56 -11.63 -10.66 1.89
CA PRO A 56 -11.99 -12.00 1.43
C PRO A 56 -12.89 -11.99 0.19
N ALA A 57 -13.91 -11.13 0.17
CA ALA A 57 -14.82 -11.00 -0.97
C ALA A 57 -14.12 -10.42 -2.21
N ALA A 58 -13.20 -9.47 -1.99
CA ALA A 58 -12.41 -8.86 -3.06
C ALA A 58 -11.42 -9.85 -3.69
N ILE A 59 -10.75 -10.68 -2.89
CA ILE A 59 -9.85 -11.73 -3.38
C ILE A 59 -10.63 -12.75 -4.22
N GLU A 60 -11.80 -13.21 -3.74
CA GLU A 60 -12.67 -14.11 -4.49
C GLU A 60 -13.08 -13.49 -5.83
N ALA A 61 -13.57 -12.25 -5.83
CA ALA A 61 -14.01 -11.56 -7.02
C ALA A 61 -12.87 -11.30 -8.03
N ALA A 62 -11.67 -10.96 -7.56
CA ALA A 62 -10.50 -10.70 -8.40
C ALA A 62 -9.87 -11.97 -8.99
N ALA A 63 -10.29 -13.17 -8.54
CA ALA A 63 -9.71 -14.41 -9.00
C ALA A 63 -9.75 -14.56 -10.53
N GLY A 64 -8.64 -15.02 -11.11
CA GLY A 64 -8.48 -15.20 -12.56
C GLY A 64 -8.34 -13.90 -13.37
N SER A 65 -8.16 -12.74 -12.70
CA SER A 65 -7.91 -11.46 -13.35
C SER A 65 -6.48 -10.97 -13.11
N ASN A 66 -6.13 -9.81 -13.68
CA ASN A 66 -4.87 -9.09 -13.42
C ASN A 66 -4.96 -8.12 -12.24
N ILE A 67 -6.06 -8.13 -11.48
CA ILE A 67 -6.27 -7.26 -10.33
C ILE A 67 -5.60 -7.88 -9.10
N ALA A 68 -4.73 -7.12 -8.45
CA ALA A 68 -4.18 -7.46 -7.15
C ALA A 68 -4.98 -6.77 -6.04
N ILE A 69 -5.21 -7.46 -4.93
CA ILE A 69 -5.87 -6.89 -3.75
C ILE A 69 -4.80 -6.47 -2.74
N GLY A 70 -4.99 -5.27 -2.21
CA GLY A 70 -4.20 -4.67 -1.14
C GLY A 70 -5.05 -4.40 0.10
N ALA A 71 -4.36 -4.25 1.22
CA ALA A 71 -4.95 -3.76 2.47
C ALA A 71 -4.68 -2.26 2.65
N GLU A 72 -5.53 -1.59 3.40
CA GLU A 72 -5.41 -0.15 3.69
C GLU A 72 -4.57 0.15 4.93
N ASN A 73 -4.24 -0.88 5.69
CA ASN A 73 -3.36 -0.84 6.86
C ASN A 73 -3.04 -2.28 7.30
N MET A 74 -2.02 -2.42 8.15
CA MET A 74 -1.77 -3.59 8.98
C MET A 74 -1.01 -3.18 10.23
N TYR A 75 -1.01 -4.03 11.24
CA TYR A 75 -0.18 -3.85 12.43
C TYR A 75 1.22 -4.46 12.21
N PHE A 76 2.14 -4.22 13.13
CA PHE A 76 3.53 -4.71 13.04
C PHE A 76 3.82 -5.88 13.97
N GLU A 77 2.82 -6.39 14.72
CA GLU A 77 2.94 -7.57 15.54
C GLU A 77 2.25 -8.77 14.88
N GLU A 78 2.77 -9.96 15.14
CA GLU A 78 2.26 -11.19 14.54
C GLU A 78 0.96 -11.67 15.18
N SER A 79 0.80 -11.38 16.46
CA SER A 79 -0.38 -11.76 17.27
C SER A 79 -0.30 -11.06 18.62
N GLY A 80 -1.35 -11.12 19.40
CA GLY A 80 -1.33 -10.63 20.78
C GLY A 80 -2.55 -9.82 21.17
N ALA A 81 -2.43 -9.08 22.27
CA ALA A 81 -3.51 -8.28 22.86
C ALA A 81 -3.59 -6.90 22.17
N TYR A 82 -3.93 -6.91 20.88
CA TYR A 82 -4.06 -5.72 20.02
C TYR A 82 -5.45 -5.67 19.41
N THR A 83 -6.46 -5.52 20.24
CA THR A 83 -7.86 -5.58 19.84
C THR A 83 -8.18 -4.62 18.69
N GLY A 84 -8.67 -5.16 17.57
CA GLY A 84 -9.03 -4.41 16.37
C GLY A 84 -7.95 -4.33 15.29
N GLU A 85 -6.71 -4.75 15.59
CA GLU A 85 -5.61 -4.73 14.61
C GLU A 85 -5.60 -5.99 13.73
N ILE A 86 -5.05 -5.83 12.53
CA ILE A 86 -4.86 -6.89 11.54
C ILE A 86 -3.38 -7.23 11.45
N ALA A 87 -3.02 -8.45 11.75
CA ALA A 87 -1.64 -8.90 11.67
C ALA A 87 -1.21 -9.21 10.22
N PRO A 88 0.09 -9.11 9.89
CA PRO A 88 0.60 -9.37 8.54
C PRO A 88 0.28 -10.78 8.02
N ASN A 89 0.39 -11.80 8.90
CA ASN A 89 0.08 -13.19 8.57
C ASN A 89 -1.40 -13.40 8.19
N MET A 90 -2.34 -12.64 8.75
CA MET A 90 -3.75 -12.67 8.36
C MET A 90 -3.94 -12.19 6.92
N LEU A 91 -3.16 -11.20 6.49
CA LEU A 91 -3.19 -10.68 5.13
C LEU A 91 -2.54 -11.66 4.13
N THR A 92 -1.42 -12.24 4.48
CA THR A 92 -0.72 -13.20 3.61
C THR A 92 -1.50 -14.49 3.42
N ASP A 93 -2.19 -14.96 4.45
CA ASP A 93 -3.07 -16.14 4.37
C ASP A 93 -4.20 -15.96 3.34
N LEU A 94 -4.74 -14.76 3.24
CA LEU A 94 -5.72 -14.38 2.23
C LEU A 94 -5.11 -14.12 0.84
N GLY A 95 -3.79 -14.00 0.73
CA GLY A 95 -3.11 -13.72 -0.55
C GLY A 95 -3.00 -12.24 -0.92
N VAL A 96 -3.15 -11.33 0.06
CA VAL A 96 -2.94 -9.89 -0.13
C VAL A 96 -1.52 -9.61 -0.59
N LYS A 97 -1.36 -8.72 -1.60
CA LYS A 97 -0.07 -8.42 -2.24
C LYS A 97 0.49 -7.05 -1.88
N TYR A 98 -0.35 -6.12 -1.51
CA TYR A 98 0.01 -4.73 -1.23
C TYR A 98 -0.60 -4.28 0.08
N VAL A 99 0.05 -3.29 0.74
CA VAL A 99 -0.53 -2.64 1.92
C VAL A 99 -0.20 -1.16 1.91
N ILE A 100 -1.19 -0.31 2.12
CA ILE A 100 -1.01 1.12 2.34
C ILE A 100 -0.54 1.34 3.78
N LEU A 101 0.54 2.08 3.95
CA LEU A 101 1.13 2.40 5.26
C LEU A 101 1.41 3.90 5.37
N GLY A 102 1.07 4.49 6.49
CA GLY A 102 1.35 5.88 6.78
C GLY A 102 0.48 6.89 6.04
N HIS A 103 -0.72 6.51 5.61
CA HIS A 103 -1.66 7.42 4.95
C HIS A 103 -1.96 8.64 5.83
N SER A 104 -2.10 9.83 5.23
CA SER A 104 -2.33 11.09 5.96
C SER A 104 -3.51 11.01 6.94
N GLU A 105 -4.62 10.39 6.54
CA GLU A 105 -5.78 10.19 7.42
C GLU A 105 -5.44 9.39 8.67
N ARG A 106 -4.59 8.37 8.57
CA ARG A 106 -4.17 7.59 9.73
C ARG A 106 -3.22 8.35 10.65
N ARG A 107 -2.37 9.21 10.09
CA ARG A 107 -1.51 10.11 10.85
C ARG A 107 -2.33 11.15 11.60
N GLU A 108 -3.35 11.69 10.95
CA GLU A 108 -4.21 12.74 11.51
C GLU A 108 -5.20 12.21 12.54
N TYR A 109 -5.89 11.10 12.25
CA TYR A 109 -7.02 10.64 13.07
C TYR A 109 -6.68 9.47 13.99
N PHE A 110 -5.61 8.71 13.70
CA PHE A 110 -5.30 7.46 14.40
C PHE A 110 -3.89 7.42 14.99
N ALA A 111 -3.27 8.59 15.19
CA ALA A 111 -1.97 8.75 15.84
C ALA A 111 -0.83 7.91 15.21
N GLU A 112 -0.87 7.64 13.91
CA GLU A 112 0.19 6.94 13.21
C GLU A 112 1.42 7.85 13.07
N THR A 113 2.60 7.36 13.49
CA THR A 113 3.86 8.12 13.46
C THR A 113 4.82 7.54 12.42
N ASP A 114 5.89 8.27 12.10
CA ASP A 114 6.91 7.79 11.18
C ASP A 114 7.58 6.49 11.71
N GLU A 115 7.75 6.37 13.03
CA GLU A 115 8.32 5.20 13.68
C GLU A 115 7.38 3.99 13.58
N THR A 116 6.07 4.18 13.77
CA THR A 116 5.10 3.09 13.60
C THR A 116 5.00 2.67 12.14
N VAL A 117 5.07 3.62 11.20
CA VAL A 117 5.13 3.33 9.76
C VAL A 117 6.39 2.53 9.43
N ASN A 118 7.55 2.89 9.96
CA ASN A 118 8.79 2.12 9.76
C ASN A 118 8.65 0.66 10.21
N LYS A 119 8.13 0.43 11.42
CA LYS A 119 7.87 -0.93 11.93
C LYS A 119 6.98 -1.73 10.97
N LYS A 120 5.91 -1.11 10.47
CA LYS A 120 5.00 -1.74 9.51
C LYS A 120 5.66 -2.01 8.16
N VAL A 121 6.51 -1.10 7.66
CA VAL A 121 7.27 -1.29 6.41
C VAL A 121 8.20 -2.48 6.51
N LEU A 122 8.98 -2.58 7.58
CA LEU A 122 9.87 -3.72 7.82
C LEU A 122 9.08 -5.02 7.88
N LYS A 123 7.97 -5.02 8.59
CA LYS A 123 7.10 -6.18 8.74
C LYS A 123 6.43 -6.59 7.43
N ALA A 124 6.02 -5.63 6.58
CA ALA A 124 5.50 -5.91 5.25
C ALA A 124 6.52 -6.66 4.39
N PHE A 125 7.77 -6.23 4.38
CA PHE A 125 8.84 -6.92 3.66
C PHE A 125 9.13 -8.32 4.21
N GLU A 126 9.11 -8.51 5.54
CA GLU A 126 9.27 -9.84 6.17
C GLU A 126 8.22 -10.83 5.67
N HIS A 127 7.00 -10.36 5.43
CA HIS A 127 5.87 -11.16 4.96
C HIS A 127 5.69 -11.19 3.43
N GLY A 128 6.59 -10.57 2.67
CA GLY A 128 6.49 -10.52 1.21
C GLY A 128 5.31 -9.70 0.69
N ILE A 129 4.79 -8.77 1.50
CA ILE A 129 3.76 -7.80 1.11
C ILE A 129 4.47 -6.54 0.62
N THR A 130 4.09 -6.03 -0.53
CA THR A 130 4.65 -4.78 -1.08
C THR A 130 4.05 -3.57 -0.36
N PRO A 131 4.85 -2.77 0.38
CA PRO A 131 4.34 -1.58 1.03
C PRO A 131 4.13 -0.45 0.02
N ILE A 132 2.96 0.20 0.10
CA ILE A 132 2.67 1.50 -0.51
C ILE A 132 2.81 2.54 0.61
N VAL A 133 3.99 3.13 0.71
CA VAL A 133 4.34 4.06 1.79
C VAL A 133 3.86 5.45 1.43
N CYS A 134 2.94 5.97 2.22
CA CYS A 134 2.40 7.32 2.06
C CYS A 134 3.24 8.35 2.79
N CYS A 135 3.50 9.45 2.11
CA CYS A 135 4.11 10.64 2.67
C CYS A 135 3.39 11.88 2.12
N GLY A 136 3.59 13.00 2.77
CA GLY A 136 2.99 14.27 2.35
C GLY A 136 2.97 15.26 3.50
N GLU A 137 3.02 16.54 3.15
CA GLU A 137 2.93 17.65 4.08
C GLU A 137 1.50 18.15 4.24
N THR A 138 1.21 18.79 5.35
CA THR A 138 -0.02 19.55 5.55
C THR A 138 0.01 20.87 4.76
N LEU A 139 -1.17 21.50 4.58
CA LEU A 139 -1.25 22.82 3.96
C LEU A 139 -0.38 23.86 4.71
N ALA A 140 -0.44 23.84 6.03
CA ALA A 140 0.37 24.76 6.86
C ALA A 140 1.87 24.57 6.65
N GLN A 141 2.35 23.32 6.53
CA GLN A 141 3.76 23.03 6.24
C GLN A 141 4.17 23.47 4.83
N ARG A 142 3.28 23.35 3.86
CA ARG A 142 3.49 23.85 2.50
C ARG A 142 3.61 25.37 2.50
N GLU A 143 2.71 26.07 3.17
CA GLU A 143 2.74 27.54 3.31
C GLU A 143 3.98 28.04 4.05
N GLN A 144 4.51 27.27 4.98
CA GLN A 144 5.77 27.54 5.68
C GLN A 144 7.01 27.25 4.82
N GLY A 145 6.86 26.60 3.67
CA GLY A 145 7.98 26.27 2.76
C GLY A 145 8.84 25.10 3.22
N VAL A 146 8.36 24.24 4.16
CA VAL A 146 9.13 23.12 4.72
C VAL A 146 8.79 21.75 4.09
N THR A 147 8.04 21.72 3.00
CA THR A 147 7.60 20.49 2.30
C THR A 147 8.74 19.49 2.10
N ILE A 148 9.87 19.95 1.53
CA ILE A 148 11.00 19.04 1.19
C ILE A 148 11.61 18.44 2.45
N ASP A 149 11.79 19.21 3.49
CA ASP A 149 12.39 18.73 4.73
C ASP A 149 11.47 17.78 5.46
N PHE A 150 10.17 18.08 5.48
CA PHE A 150 9.16 17.24 6.10
C PHE A 150 9.02 15.89 5.38
N VAL A 151 8.83 15.89 4.07
CA VAL A 151 8.72 14.66 3.28
C VAL A 151 10.03 13.85 3.33
N ARG A 152 11.18 14.53 3.30
CA ARG A 152 12.49 13.86 3.47
C ARG A 152 12.58 13.15 4.81
N GLN A 153 12.13 13.77 5.90
CA GLN A 153 12.11 13.16 7.22
C GLN A 153 11.21 11.92 7.24
N GLN A 154 9.98 12.02 6.76
CA GLN A 154 9.05 10.89 6.69
C GLN A 154 9.67 9.70 5.96
N ILE A 155 10.22 9.92 4.77
CA ILE A 155 10.84 8.85 3.97
C ILE A 155 12.08 8.27 4.66
N LYS A 156 12.94 9.12 5.24
CA LYS A 156 14.14 8.64 5.94
C LYS A 156 13.79 7.71 7.11
N ILE A 157 12.79 8.09 7.91
CA ILE A 157 12.38 7.28 9.07
C ILE A 157 11.65 6.02 8.58
N ALA A 158 10.67 6.15 7.67
CA ALA A 158 9.89 5.02 7.17
C ALA A 158 10.76 3.91 6.55
N PHE A 159 11.90 4.25 5.92
CA PHE A 159 12.82 3.31 5.29
C PHE A 159 14.04 2.96 6.13
N GLN A 160 14.09 3.32 7.40
CA GLN A 160 15.19 2.97 8.28
C GLN A 160 15.27 1.44 8.44
N GLY A 161 16.44 0.87 8.21
CA GLY A 161 16.67 -0.58 8.25
C GLY A 161 16.22 -1.36 7.00
N VAL A 162 15.60 -0.70 6.02
CA VAL A 162 15.21 -1.33 4.75
C VAL A 162 16.44 -1.46 3.86
N SER A 163 16.66 -2.64 3.28
CA SER A 163 17.76 -2.88 2.34
C SER A 163 17.50 -2.19 0.98
N ALA A 164 18.58 -1.96 0.21
CA ALA A 164 18.46 -1.38 -1.11
C ALA A 164 17.59 -2.22 -2.07
N ASP A 165 17.63 -3.54 -1.94
CA ASP A 165 16.82 -4.42 -2.78
C ASP A 165 15.34 -4.39 -2.39
N GLN A 166 15.02 -4.36 -1.11
CA GLN A 166 13.65 -4.13 -0.63
C GLN A 166 13.12 -2.77 -1.08
N ALA A 167 13.91 -1.70 -0.94
CA ALA A 167 13.50 -0.36 -1.34
C ALA A 167 13.16 -0.24 -2.85
N LYS A 168 13.77 -1.06 -3.71
CA LYS A 168 13.44 -1.11 -5.14
C LYS A 168 12.03 -1.61 -5.41
N THR A 169 11.45 -2.40 -4.53
CA THR A 169 10.12 -2.99 -4.69
C THR A 169 9.02 -2.17 -4.01
N ALA A 170 9.37 -1.26 -3.09
CA ALA A 170 8.41 -0.40 -2.43
C ALA A 170 7.77 0.61 -3.40
N VAL A 171 6.54 0.98 -3.10
CA VAL A 171 5.82 2.07 -3.76
C VAL A 171 5.77 3.26 -2.81
N ILE A 172 6.03 4.46 -3.30
CA ILE A 172 5.87 5.70 -2.54
C ILE A 172 4.70 6.46 -3.15
N ALA A 173 3.76 6.87 -2.31
CA ALA A 173 2.59 7.64 -2.69
C ALA A 173 2.52 8.97 -1.92
N LEU A 174 2.02 10.01 -2.57
CA LEU A 174 1.65 11.26 -1.90
C LEU A 174 0.19 11.15 -1.45
N SER A 175 -0.08 11.50 -0.19
CA SER A 175 -1.42 11.46 0.38
C SER A 175 -1.79 12.77 1.07
#